data_70105aaa9b2bc66db5f36b7ba00d2446
#
_entry.id   70105aaa9b2bc66db5f36b7ba00d2446
#
_cell.length_a   1.000
_cell.length_b   1.000
_cell.length_c   1.000
_cell.angle_alpha   90.00
_cell.angle_beta   90.00
_cell.angle_gamma   90.00
#
_symmetry.space_group_name_H-M   'P 1'
#
loop_
_entity.id
_entity.type
_entity.pdbx_description
1 polymer ?
#
loop_
_entity_poly.entity_id
_entity_poly.type
_entity_poly.pdbx_seq_one_letter_code
_entity_poly.pdbx_strand_id
1 'polypeptide(L)'
;MKTRPRKHSPDIPAHISQSKLPNGVYYDKRGRGRWYVQYRDEAGKLKTERIAGSDATLSGLHRIMEQRSGIDRRTLRYLAKQFHESAQLKELAIKTQQDYEYCRAALLEMPTKLGKPLGDLPTSQFSPALVQRLVDKIAAEGTPSKANHLLRYLRRLFRWGINRGYCDSNPAQGVESAKERKQRRLPELTTIARLAEFAQQRGQRTRGEKGACAPYLWMVMELAYICRLRGIEVITLSDANSTAAGVMTNRRKGSRDNVVRWYPRLATAWTAATERRAGIWKAKGRPVPMHPESRPLIVAADGGELRKSSLDTAWQRLIKLAIEEGIITEEERFGLHDLKRRGITDTKGTRHEKQEASGHRSASMMDTYDLSVPLVNHPGEE
;
A
#
# COMPACT_ATOMS: atom_id res chain seq x y z
N MET A 1 -13.10 -11.97 25.90
CA MET A 1 -13.52 -12.73 27.09
C MET A 1 -12.71 -14.01 27.22
N LYS A 2 -11.95 -14.20 28.31
CA LYS A 2 -11.28 -15.48 28.60
C LYS A 2 -12.35 -16.50 28.98
N THR A 3 -12.59 -17.51 28.17
CA THR A 3 -13.48 -18.60 28.48
C THR A 3 -12.93 -19.41 29.67
N ARG A 4 -13.75 -19.69 30.67
CA ARG A 4 -13.37 -20.58 31.78
C ARG A 4 -12.97 -21.94 31.22
N PRO A 5 -11.89 -22.55 31.73
CA PRO A 5 -11.50 -23.89 31.32
C PRO A 5 -12.65 -24.87 31.59
N ARG A 6 -12.92 -25.75 30.63
CA ARG A 6 -13.98 -26.75 30.74
C ARG A 6 -13.60 -27.77 31.83
N LYS A 7 -14.51 -28.03 32.77
CA LYS A 7 -14.31 -29.11 33.75
C LYS A 7 -14.33 -30.47 33.04
N HIS A 8 -13.45 -31.36 33.43
CA HIS A 8 -13.43 -32.74 32.93
C HIS A 8 -14.73 -33.44 33.31
N SER A 9 -15.39 -34.12 32.37
CA SER A 9 -16.58 -34.91 32.59
C SER A 9 -16.32 -36.39 32.27
N PRO A 10 -16.50 -37.30 33.21
CA PRO A 10 -16.30 -38.73 32.96
C PRO A 10 -17.36 -39.32 32.03
N ASP A 11 -18.48 -38.65 31.83
CA ASP A 11 -19.60 -39.09 31.05
C ASP A 11 -19.38 -39.00 29.52
N ILE A 12 -18.39 -38.24 29.09
CA ILE A 12 -18.07 -38.05 27.67
C ILE A 12 -17.49 -39.34 27.08
N PRO A 13 -18.00 -39.80 25.90
CA PRO A 13 -17.49 -41.02 25.26
C PRO A 13 -15.98 -41.02 25.08
N ALA A 14 -15.30 -42.14 25.38
CA ALA A 14 -13.87 -42.28 25.41
C ALA A 14 -13.17 -41.95 24.04
N HIS A 15 -13.89 -42.07 22.93
CA HIS A 15 -13.39 -41.77 21.60
C HIS A 15 -13.31 -40.25 21.31
N ILE A 16 -13.81 -39.40 22.24
CA ILE A 16 -13.82 -37.95 22.10
C ILE A 16 -12.80 -37.31 23.04
N SER A 17 -11.80 -36.62 22.47
CA SER A 17 -10.88 -35.80 23.24
C SER A 17 -11.59 -34.55 23.77
N GLN A 18 -11.80 -34.47 25.09
CA GLN A 18 -12.53 -33.39 25.75
C GLN A 18 -11.87 -32.01 25.58
N SER A 19 -10.53 -31.98 25.56
CA SER A 19 -9.76 -30.75 25.38
C SER A 19 -9.91 -30.14 23.97
N LYS A 20 -10.32 -30.96 23.00
CA LYS A 20 -10.53 -30.56 21.60
C LYS A 20 -11.98 -30.33 21.23
N LEU A 21 -12.95 -30.44 22.17
CA LEU A 21 -14.36 -30.18 21.89
C LEU A 21 -14.60 -28.72 21.52
N PRO A 22 -15.51 -28.45 20.54
CA PRO A 22 -15.92 -27.10 20.20
C PRO A 22 -16.54 -26.39 21.42
N ASN A 23 -16.35 -25.06 21.50
CA ASN A 23 -16.98 -24.25 22.54
C ASN A 23 -18.50 -24.32 22.44
N GLY A 24 -19.19 -24.39 23.58
CA GLY A 24 -20.66 -24.42 23.64
C GLY A 24 -21.28 -25.77 23.34
N VAL A 25 -20.50 -26.83 23.09
CA VAL A 25 -21.00 -28.23 22.92
C VAL A 25 -20.89 -28.97 24.24
N TYR A 26 -21.96 -29.63 24.65
CA TYR A 26 -22.09 -30.38 25.89
C TYR A 26 -22.59 -31.79 25.59
N TYR A 27 -22.32 -32.72 26.51
CA TYR A 27 -22.80 -34.09 26.41
C TYR A 27 -23.79 -34.39 27.53
N ASP A 28 -24.88 -35.06 27.20
CA ASP A 28 -25.89 -35.59 28.15
C ASP A 28 -25.93 -37.11 27.99
N LYS A 29 -25.60 -37.85 29.06
CA LYS A 29 -25.55 -39.32 29.08
C LYS A 29 -26.92 -40.01 29.16
N ARG A 30 -27.98 -39.25 29.38
CA ARG A 30 -29.36 -39.82 29.56
C ARG A 30 -29.80 -40.52 28.29
N GLY A 31 -30.47 -41.67 28.47
CA GLY A 31 -30.91 -42.50 27.37
C GLY A 31 -29.76 -43.09 26.56
N ARG A 32 -29.79 -42.91 25.22
CA ARG A 32 -28.71 -43.35 24.32
C ARG A 32 -27.51 -42.41 24.27
N GLY A 33 -27.51 -41.35 25.09
CA GLY A 33 -26.53 -40.28 25.04
C GLY A 33 -26.73 -39.32 23.85
N ARG A 34 -26.44 -38.05 24.06
CA ARG A 34 -26.60 -37.03 23.02
C ARG A 34 -25.65 -35.83 23.23
N TRP A 35 -25.21 -35.25 22.12
CA TRP A 35 -24.55 -33.97 22.10
C TRP A 35 -25.58 -32.87 21.91
N TYR A 36 -25.39 -31.75 22.68
CA TYR A 36 -26.28 -30.60 22.61
C TYR A 36 -25.53 -29.31 22.74
N VAL A 37 -26.14 -28.21 22.29
CA VAL A 37 -25.66 -26.82 22.47
C VAL A 37 -26.66 -26.02 23.30
N GLN A 38 -26.14 -25.03 24.01
CA GLN A 38 -26.98 -24.06 24.71
C GLN A 38 -26.81 -22.69 24.04
N TYR A 39 -27.93 -22.02 23.79
CA TYR A 39 -27.94 -20.67 23.23
C TYR A 39 -29.09 -19.87 23.88
N ARG A 40 -28.99 -18.54 23.79
CA ARG A 40 -30.10 -17.65 24.18
C ARG A 40 -30.91 -17.30 22.95
N ASP A 41 -32.23 -17.38 23.05
CA ASP A 41 -33.15 -16.93 22.00
C ASP A 41 -33.22 -15.38 21.97
N GLU A 42 -33.99 -14.84 21.03
CA GLU A 42 -34.20 -13.39 20.87
C GLU A 42 -34.80 -12.73 22.13
N ALA A 43 -35.53 -13.49 22.95
CA ALA A 43 -36.07 -13.06 24.23
C ALA A 43 -35.06 -13.21 25.40
N GLY A 44 -33.83 -13.63 25.13
CA GLY A 44 -32.78 -13.83 26.15
C GLY A 44 -32.93 -15.15 26.96
N LYS A 45 -33.89 -15.99 26.69
CA LYS A 45 -34.13 -17.26 27.39
C LYS A 45 -33.15 -18.33 26.92
N LEU A 46 -32.56 -19.07 27.90
CA LEU A 46 -31.62 -20.16 27.60
C LEU A 46 -32.39 -21.34 26.99
N LYS A 47 -32.00 -21.76 25.80
CA LYS A 47 -32.50 -22.93 25.10
C LYS A 47 -31.41 -23.96 24.89
N THR A 48 -31.81 -25.23 24.83
CA THR A 48 -30.96 -26.37 24.58
C THR A 48 -31.43 -27.09 23.33
N GLU A 49 -30.53 -27.38 22.42
CA GLU A 49 -30.80 -28.04 21.15
C GLU A 49 -29.90 -29.24 20.96
N ARG A 50 -30.45 -30.39 20.63
CA ARG A 50 -29.72 -31.60 20.28
C ARG A 50 -29.04 -31.40 18.91
N ILE A 51 -27.73 -31.69 18.83
CA ILE A 51 -26.95 -31.55 17.59
C ILE A 51 -26.46 -32.89 17.02
N ALA A 52 -26.28 -33.92 17.86
CA ALA A 52 -25.80 -35.23 17.41
C ALA A 52 -26.10 -36.33 18.43
N GLY A 53 -26.00 -37.61 18.02
CA GLY A 53 -25.99 -38.78 18.88
C GLY A 53 -24.64 -39.02 19.57
N SER A 54 -24.60 -40.02 20.46
CA SER A 54 -23.39 -40.40 21.21
C SER A 54 -22.26 -40.92 20.32
N ASP A 55 -22.57 -41.41 19.14
CA ASP A 55 -21.68 -41.95 18.11
C ASP A 55 -20.94 -40.87 17.28
N ALA A 56 -21.33 -39.60 17.47
CA ALA A 56 -20.71 -38.51 16.71
C ALA A 56 -19.21 -38.45 16.93
N THR A 57 -18.45 -38.23 15.85
CA THR A 57 -17.00 -38.03 15.89
C THR A 57 -16.69 -36.57 16.27
N LEU A 58 -15.49 -36.34 16.80
CA LEU A 58 -15.02 -35.00 17.12
C LEU A 58 -15.05 -34.05 15.89
N SER A 59 -14.65 -34.54 14.72
CA SER A 59 -14.72 -33.80 13.46
C SER A 59 -16.16 -33.50 13.04
N GLY A 60 -17.12 -34.44 13.29
CA GLY A 60 -18.54 -34.23 13.06
C GLY A 60 -19.12 -33.11 13.92
N LEU A 61 -18.74 -33.07 15.21
CA LEU A 61 -19.16 -32.00 16.13
C LEU A 61 -18.63 -30.65 15.73
N HIS A 62 -17.33 -30.56 15.32
CA HIS A 62 -16.76 -29.33 14.78
C HIS A 62 -17.50 -28.86 13.53
N ARG A 63 -17.79 -29.76 12.58
CA ARG A 63 -18.53 -29.44 11.35
C ARG A 63 -19.93 -28.90 11.64
N ILE A 64 -20.65 -29.50 12.56
CA ILE A 64 -21.99 -29.03 12.97
C ILE A 64 -21.93 -27.63 13.57
N MET A 65 -20.95 -27.39 14.45
CA MET A 65 -20.79 -26.08 15.05
C MET A 65 -20.35 -25.00 14.04
N GLU A 66 -19.56 -25.36 13.04
CA GLU A 66 -19.20 -24.49 11.92
C GLU A 66 -20.42 -24.11 11.09
N GLN A 67 -21.27 -25.09 10.75
CA GLN A 67 -22.53 -24.85 10.03
C GLN A 67 -23.47 -23.94 10.82
N ARG A 68 -23.58 -24.14 12.13
CA ARG A 68 -24.41 -23.30 13.02
C ARG A 68 -23.86 -21.85 13.17
N SER A 69 -22.55 -21.70 13.19
CA SER A 69 -21.93 -20.36 13.30
C SER A 69 -21.98 -19.57 11.99
N GLY A 70 -22.47 -20.18 10.92
CA GLY A 70 -22.45 -19.58 9.58
C GLY A 70 -21.03 -19.39 9.02
N ILE A 71 -20.01 -19.90 9.72
CA ILE A 71 -18.60 -19.78 9.31
C ILE A 71 -18.18 -21.06 8.61
N ASP A 72 -18.20 -21.06 7.29
CA ASP A 72 -17.58 -22.14 6.52
C ASP A 72 -16.06 -21.84 6.41
N ARG A 73 -15.26 -22.65 7.12
CA ARG A 73 -13.79 -22.53 7.14
C ARG A 73 -13.13 -22.84 5.80
N ARG A 74 -13.85 -23.41 4.87
CA ARG A 74 -13.33 -23.75 3.52
C ARG A 74 -13.43 -22.58 2.55
N THR A 75 -14.15 -21.51 2.91
CA THR A 75 -14.42 -20.38 2.02
C THR A 75 -13.23 -19.43 1.89
N LEU A 76 -13.20 -18.71 0.76
CA LEU A 76 -12.24 -17.62 0.55
C LEU A 76 -12.38 -16.53 1.63
N ARG A 77 -13.61 -16.25 2.08
CA ARG A 77 -13.88 -15.27 3.15
C ARG A 77 -13.18 -15.65 4.45
N TYR A 78 -13.25 -16.93 4.82
CA TYR A 78 -12.55 -17.40 6.01
C TYR A 78 -11.04 -17.34 5.87
N LEU A 79 -10.49 -17.80 4.74
CA LEU A 79 -9.06 -17.70 4.45
C LEU A 79 -8.56 -16.25 4.52
N ALA A 80 -9.29 -15.31 3.89
CA ALA A 80 -8.95 -13.89 3.90
C ALA A 80 -9.00 -13.31 5.32
N LYS A 81 -10.02 -13.67 6.12
CA LYS A 81 -10.11 -13.25 7.53
C LYS A 81 -8.89 -13.69 8.33
N GLN A 82 -8.53 -14.99 8.26
CA GLN A 82 -7.38 -15.52 8.98
C GLN A 82 -6.05 -14.87 8.56
N PHE A 83 -5.88 -14.61 7.27
CA PHE A 83 -4.72 -13.88 6.76
C PHE A 83 -4.64 -12.46 7.31
N HIS A 84 -5.77 -11.73 7.34
CA HIS A 84 -5.83 -10.35 7.83
C HIS A 84 -5.65 -10.22 9.34
N GLU A 85 -5.95 -11.26 10.10
CA GLU A 85 -5.70 -11.34 11.55
C GLU A 85 -4.26 -11.78 11.89
N SER A 86 -3.48 -12.26 10.90
CA SER A 86 -2.16 -12.83 11.12
C SER A 86 -1.10 -11.78 11.47
N ALA A 87 -0.11 -12.18 12.28
CA ALA A 87 1.07 -11.37 12.58
C ALA A 87 1.81 -10.97 11.30
N GLN A 88 1.92 -11.90 10.34
CA GLN A 88 2.62 -11.67 9.08
C GLN A 88 2.03 -10.53 8.23
N LEU A 89 0.71 -10.30 8.27
CA LEU A 89 0.12 -9.12 7.64
C LEU A 89 0.44 -7.84 8.43
N LYS A 90 0.35 -7.90 9.76
CA LYS A 90 0.57 -6.76 10.66
C LYS A 90 2.00 -6.23 10.62
N GLU A 91 2.97 -7.08 10.27
CA GLU A 91 4.37 -6.70 10.07
C GLU A 91 4.62 -5.95 8.75
N LEU A 92 3.67 -5.95 7.82
CA LEU A 92 3.82 -5.22 6.57
C LEU A 92 3.67 -3.72 6.80
N ALA A 93 4.26 -2.94 5.87
CA ALA A 93 4.05 -1.49 5.86
C ALA A 93 2.54 -1.15 5.83
N ILE A 94 2.14 -0.15 6.61
CA ILE A 94 0.72 0.27 6.76
C ILE A 94 0.02 0.45 5.41
N LYS A 95 0.70 1.06 4.43
CA LYS A 95 0.13 1.23 3.09
C LYS A 95 -0.16 -0.10 2.40
N THR A 96 0.69 -1.11 2.58
CA THR A 96 0.46 -2.46 2.02
C THR A 96 -0.72 -3.15 2.71
N GLN A 97 -0.87 -2.97 4.03
CA GLN A 97 -2.03 -3.48 4.76
C GLN A 97 -3.33 -2.86 4.24
N GLN A 98 -3.35 -1.54 4.03
CA GLN A 98 -4.51 -0.81 3.46
C GLN A 98 -4.83 -1.27 2.04
N ASP A 99 -3.82 -1.47 1.19
CA ASP A 99 -4.02 -1.95 -0.18
C ASP A 99 -4.58 -3.38 -0.20
N TYR A 100 -4.14 -4.23 0.73
CA TYR A 100 -4.69 -5.60 0.86
C TYR A 100 -6.10 -5.60 1.43
N GLU A 101 -6.42 -4.71 2.37
CA GLU A 101 -7.78 -4.54 2.87
C GLU A 101 -8.74 -4.09 1.75
N TYR A 102 -8.31 -3.14 0.92
CA TYR A 102 -9.07 -2.74 -0.27
C TYR A 102 -9.28 -3.90 -1.24
N CYS A 103 -8.23 -4.69 -1.52
CA CYS A 103 -8.34 -5.89 -2.37
C CYS A 103 -9.28 -6.92 -1.76
N ARG A 104 -9.20 -7.16 -0.45
CA ARG A 104 -10.09 -8.06 0.29
C ARG A 104 -11.55 -7.65 0.14
N ALA A 105 -11.87 -6.41 0.47
CA ALA A 105 -13.24 -5.89 0.40
C ALA A 105 -13.81 -5.99 -1.02
N ALA A 106 -13.05 -5.59 -2.03
CA ALA A 106 -13.47 -5.65 -3.42
C ALA A 106 -13.68 -7.09 -3.91
N LEU A 107 -12.79 -8.02 -3.51
CA LEU A 107 -12.82 -9.41 -3.97
C LEU A 107 -13.98 -10.20 -3.37
N LEU A 108 -14.17 -10.08 -2.05
CA LEU A 108 -15.12 -10.93 -1.32
C LEU A 108 -16.56 -10.68 -1.75
N GLU A 109 -16.89 -9.45 -2.13
CA GLU A 109 -18.24 -9.06 -2.52
C GLU A 109 -18.50 -9.14 -4.03
N MET A 110 -17.51 -9.58 -4.83
CA MET A 110 -17.73 -9.76 -6.27
C MET A 110 -18.76 -10.84 -6.55
N PRO A 111 -19.80 -10.54 -7.36
CA PRO A 111 -20.83 -11.53 -7.67
C PRO A 111 -20.29 -12.61 -8.63
N THR A 112 -20.63 -13.86 -8.34
CA THR A 112 -20.40 -14.98 -9.26
C THR A 112 -21.59 -15.15 -10.22
N LYS A 113 -21.41 -15.99 -11.25
CA LYS A 113 -22.51 -16.34 -12.16
C LYS A 113 -23.69 -17.01 -11.44
N LEU A 114 -23.48 -17.60 -10.26
CA LEU A 114 -24.50 -18.25 -9.43
C LEU A 114 -25.19 -17.27 -8.46
N GLY A 115 -24.91 -15.98 -8.54
CA GLY A 115 -25.47 -14.95 -7.67
C GLY A 115 -24.89 -14.90 -6.25
N LYS A 116 -23.97 -15.82 -5.89
CA LYS A 116 -23.29 -15.80 -4.59
C LYS A 116 -22.06 -14.92 -4.65
N PRO A 117 -21.69 -14.23 -3.55
CA PRO A 117 -20.40 -13.53 -3.47
C PRO A 117 -19.21 -14.46 -3.65
N LEU A 118 -18.15 -13.98 -4.30
CA LEU A 118 -16.93 -14.78 -4.53
C LEU A 118 -16.29 -15.23 -3.20
N GLY A 119 -16.43 -14.41 -2.15
CA GLY A 119 -15.95 -14.72 -0.81
C GLY A 119 -16.56 -15.98 -0.19
N ASP A 120 -17.77 -16.37 -0.58
CA ASP A 120 -18.49 -17.49 -0.02
C ASP A 120 -18.23 -18.81 -0.78
N LEU A 121 -17.43 -18.74 -1.86
CA LEU A 121 -16.98 -19.96 -2.54
C LEU A 121 -15.90 -20.67 -1.75
N PRO A 122 -15.95 -22.03 -1.70
CA PRO A 122 -14.84 -22.83 -1.18
C PRO A 122 -13.54 -22.56 -1.94
N THR A 123 -12.42 -22.55 -1.23
CA THR A 123 -11.08 -22.34 -1.83
C THR A 123 -10.74 -23.39 -2.90
N SER A 124 -11.28 -24.61 -2.77
CA SER A 124 -11.13 -25.68 -3.75
C SER A 124 -11.82 -25.42 -5.10
N GLN A 125 -12.77 -24.51 -5.16
CA GLN A 125 -13.42 -24.11 -6.42
C GLN A 125 -12.64 -23.04 -7.20
N PHE A 126 -11.59 -22.50 -6.60
CA PHE A 126 -10.70 -21.57 -7.30
C PHE A 126 -9.73 -22.32 -8.19
N SER A 127 -9.85 -22.12 -9.49
CA SER A 127 -8.92 -22.64 -10.50
C SER A 127 -8.13 -21.51 -11.14
N PRO A 128 -6.97 -21.81 -11.76
CA PRO A 128 -6.23 -20.80 -12.53
C PRO A 128 -7.09 -20.12 -13.60
N ALA A 129 -7.94 -20.89 -14.27
CA ALA A 129 -8.88 -20.36 -15.26
C ALA A 129 -9.92 -19.39 -14.66
N LEU A 130 -10.39 -19.64 -13.44
CA LEU A 130 -11.29 -18.70 -12.76
C LEU A 130 -10.56 -17.39 -12.42
N VAL A 131 -9.35 -17.50 -11.89
CA VAL A 131 -8.54 -16.31 -11.52
C VAL A 131 -8.15 -15.52 -12.78
N GLN A 132 -7.80 -16.19 -13.89
CA GLN A 132 -7.50 -15.52 -15.16
C GLN A 132 -8.72 -14.73 -15.66
N ARG A 133 -9.90 -15.35 -15.72
CA ARG A 133 -11.13 -14.65 -16.13
C ARG A 133 -11.45 -13.44 -15.24
N LEU A 134 -11.14 -13.51 -13.95
CA LEU A 134 -11.32 -12.38 -13.04
C LEU A 134 -10.37 -11.23 -13.38
N VAL A 135 -9.10 -11.53 -13.63
CA VAL A 135 -8.08 -10.56 -14.06
C VAL A 135 -8.48 -9.90 -15.38
N ASP A 136 -8.87 -10.72 -16.38
CA ASP A 136 -9.24 -10.25 -17.71
C ASP A 136 -10.49 -9.36 -17.67
N LYS A 137 -11.50 -9.73 -16.88
CA LYS A 137 -12.72 -8.93 -16.68
C LYS A 137 -12.40 -7.55 -16.12
N ILE A 138 -11.62 -7.48 -15.04
CA ILE A 138 -11.26 -6.20 -14.40
C ILE A 138 -10.39 -5.36 -15.34
N ALA A 139 -9.50 -6.00 -16.11
CA ALA A 139 -8.67 -5.31 -17.09
C ALA A 139 -9.48 -4.73 -18.24
N ALA A 140 -10.49 -5.47 -18.72
CA ALA A 140 -11.42 -5.01 -19.77
C ALA A 140 -12.28 -3.80 -19.34
N GLU A 141 -12.50 -3.63 -18.04
CA GLU A 141 -13.14 -2.43 -17.46
C GLU A 141 -12.22 -1.17 -17.49
N GLY A 142 -11.05 -1.25 -18.16
CA GLY A 142 -10.08 -0.15 -18.27
C GLY A 142 -9.17 0.00 -17.05
N THR A 143 -9.17 -0.95 -16.12
CA THR A 143 -8.40 -0.88 -14.87
C THR A 143 -7.37 -2.01 -14.71
N PRO A 144 -6.42 -2.21 -15.66
CA PRO A 144 -5.45 -3.31 -15.62
C PRO A 144 -4.55 -3.28 -14.38
N SER A 145 -4.24 -2.10 -13.87
CA SER A 145 -3.45 -1.97 -12.63
C SER A 145 -4.21 -2.51 -11.41
N LYS A 146 -5.53 -2.28 -11.31
CA LYS A 146 -6.40 -2.85 -10.27
C LYS A 146 -6.44 -4.38 -10.38
N ALA A 147 -6.57 -4.92 -11.60
CA ALA A 147 -6.52 -6.36 -11.85
C ALA A 147 -5.20 -6.97 -11.33
N ASN A 148 -4.06 -6.34 -11.63
CA ASN A 148 -2.74 -6.78 -11.20
C ASN A 148 -2.53 -6.66 -9.68
N HIS A 149 -3.11 -5.64 -9.03
CA HIS A 149 -3.11 -5.54 -7.56
C HIS A 149 -3.86 -6.69 -6.91
N LEU A 150 -5.04 -7.01 -7.45
CA LEU A 150 -5.85 -8.12 -6.96
C LEU A 150 -5.15 -9.47 -7.17
N LEU A 151 -4.54 -9.68 -8.33
CA LEU A 151 -3.77 -10.90 -8.63
C LEU A 151 -2.61 -11.08 -7.63
N ARG A 152 -1.86 -10.02 -7.33
CA ARG A 152 -0.78 -10.06 -6.32
C ARG A 152 -1.30 -10.39 -4.92
N TYR A 153 -2.44 -9.83 -4.54
CA TYR A 153 -3.11 -10.15 -3.28
C TYR A 153 -3.50 -11.62 -3.21
N LEU A 154 -4.16 -12.15 -4.24
CA LEU A 154 -4.55 -13.57 -4.33
C LEU A 154 -3.34 -14.50 -4.26
N ARG A 155 -2.29 -14.22 -5.02
CA ARG A 155 -1.03 -15.00 -4.96
C ARG A 155 -0.48 -15.10 -3.55
N ARG A 156 -0.47 -14.00 -2.82
CA ARG A 156 0.01 -13.96 -1.44
C ARG A 156 -0.92 -14.64 -0.47
N LEU A 157 -2.23 -14.41 -0.59
CA LEU A 157 -3.27 -15.00 0.24
C LEU A 157 -3.24 -16.53 0.18
N PHE A 158 -3.30 -17.10 -1.01
CA PHE A 158 -3.28 -18.54 -1.21
C PHE A 158 -1.93 -19.16 -0.80
N ARG A 159 -0.81 -18.50 -1.08
CA ARG A 159 0.50 -18.97 -0.61
C ARG A 159 0.56 -19.05 0.91
N TRP A 160 0.03 -18.03 1.59
CA TRP A 160 -0.07 -18.00 3.05
C TRP A 160 -0.99 -19.12 3.56
N GLY A 161 -2.10 -19.36 2.86
CA GLY A 161 -3.07 -20.40 3.18
C GLY A 161 -2.51 -21.81 3.09
N ILE A 162 -1.77 -22.12 2.02
CA ILE A 162 -1.08 -23.42 1.85
C ILE A 162 -0.14 -23.70 3.02
N ASN A 163 0.70 -22.74 3.36
CA ASN A 163 1.70 -22.89 4.43
C ASN A 163 1.05 -23.13 5.82
N ARG A 164 -0.28 -23.00 5.95
CA ARG A 164 -1.04 -23.14 7.20
C ARG A 164 -2.20 -24.14 7.11
N GLY A 165 -2.28 -24.88 6.01
CA GLY A 165 -3.28 -25.93 5.81
C GLY A 165 -4.71 -25.42 5.62
N TYR A 166 -4.88 -24.16 5.16
CA TYR A 166 -6.22 -23.61 4.82
C TYR A 166 -6.64 -23.94 3.39
N CYS A 167 -5.73 -24.27 2.52
CA CYS A 167 -5.97 -24.68 1.14
C CYS A 167 -4.79 -25.49 0.60
N ASP A 168 -5.03 -26.31 -0.44
CA ASP A 168 -4.06 -27.26 -0.95
C ASP A 168 -3.25 -26.72 -2.12
N SER A 169 -3.75 -25.69 -2.82
CA SER A 169 -3.10 -25.14 -4.01
C SER A 169 -3.24 -23.63 -4.10
N ASN A 170 -2.40 -23.01 -4.93
CA ASN A 170 -2.47 -21.58 -5.23
C ASN A 170 -2.98 -21.36 -6.67
N PRO A 171 -4.28 -21.13 -6.86
CA PRO A 171 -4.86 -20.95 -8.18
C PRO A 171 -4.44 -19.65 -8.88
N ALA A 172 -3.81 -18.72 -8.16
CA ALA A 172 -3.29 -17.48 -8.74
C ALA A 172 -1.83 -17.62 -9.23
N GLN A 173 -1.16 -18.73 -8.94
CA GLN A 173 0.18 -19.00 -9.44
C GLN A 173 0.11 -19.35 -10.94
N GLY A 174 0.99 -18.75 -11.75
CA GLY A 174 0.99 -18.95 -13.19
C GLY A 174 -0.04 -18.14 -13.98
N VAL A 175 -1.01 -17.49 -13.32
CA VAL A 175 -1.97 -16.60 -14.00
C VAL A 175 -1.24 -15.40 -14.58
N GLU A 176 -1.57 -15.02 -15.82
CA GLU A 176 -0.96 -13.90 -16.50
C GLU A 176 -1.43 -12.55 -15.94
N SER A 177 -0.51 -11.62 -15.85
CA SER A 177 -0.83 -10.25 -15.43
C SER A 177 -1.42 -9.48 -16.61
N ALA A 178 -2.41 -8.63 -16.33
CA ALA A 178 -2.95 -7.71 -17.31
C ALA A 178 -1.87 -6.74 -17.82
N LYS A 179 -1.87 -6.49 -19.13
CA LYS A 179 -0.89 -5.60 -19.77
C LYS A 179 -1.17 -4.15 -19.37
N GLU A 180 -0.26 -3.54 -18.62
CA GLU A 180 -0.32 -2.13 -18.27
C GLU A 180 0.49 -1.30 -19.26
N ARG A 181 -0.14 -0.33 -19.91
CA ARG A 181 0.58 0.67 -20.72
C ARG A 181 1.13 1.76 -19.79
N LYS A 182 2.32 1.54 -19.27
CA LYS A 182 3.02 2.55 -18.46
C LYS A 182 3.74 3.52 -19.43
N GLN A 183 3.19 4.70 -19.57
CA GLN A 183 3.93 5.79 -20.21
C GLN A 183 5.01 6.26 -19.22
N ARG A 184 6.27 6.04 -19.58
CA ARG A 184 7.41 6.60 -18.86
C ARG A 184 7.66 7.98 -19.44
N ARG A 185 7.16 9.01 -18.77
CA ARG A 185 7.35 10.39 -19.21
C ARG A 185 8.71 10.90 -18.73
N LEU A 186 9.42 11.58 -19.61
CA LEU A 186 10.64 12.32 -19.31
C LEU A 186 10.37 13.79 -19.66
N PRO A 187 9.89 14.61 -18.72
CA PRO A 187 9.55 16.00 -19.02
C PRO A 187 10.80 16.78 -19.45
N GLU A 188 10.63 17.67 -20.41
CA GLU A 188 11.70 18.55 -20.86
C GLU A 188 12.14 19.52 -19.74
N LEU A 189 13.43 19.87 -19.72
CA LEU A 189 13.95 20.79 -18.69
C LEU A 189 13.29 22.16 -18.76
N THR A 190 12.99 22.63 -19.95
CA THR A 190 12.25 23.89 -20.20
C THR A 190 10.85 23.84 -19.63
N THR A 191 10.15 22.73 -19.78
CA THR A 191 8.81 22.52 -19.20
C THR A 191 8.87 22.50 -17.67
N ILE A 192 9.87 21.82 -17.10
CA ILE A 192 10.09 21.82 -15.64
C ILE A 192 10.37 23.23 -15.13
N ALA A 193 11.23 24.00 -15.82
CA ALA A 193 11.58 25.35 -15.42
C ALA A 193 10.36 26.29 -15.46
N ARG A 194 9.58 26.27 -16.57
CA ARG A 194 8.34 27.05 -16.69
C ARG A 194 7.35 26.73 -15.57
N LEU A 195 7.16 25.44 -15.27
CA LEU A 195 6.24 25.02 -14.20
C LEU A 195 6.75 25.40 -12.81
N ALA A 196 8.07 25.34 -12.56
CA ALA A 196 8.66 25.73 -11.28
C ALA A 196 8.54 27.25 -11.05
N GLU A 197 8.82 28.05 -12.06
CA GLU A 197 8.63 29.51 -12.02
C GLU A 197 7.17 29.87 -11.78
N PHE A 198 6.26 29.26 -12.53
CA PHE A 198 4.83 29.43 -12.34
C PHE A 198 4.38 29.07 -10.92
N ALA A 199 4.85 27.93 -10.38
CA ALA A 199 4.56 27.51 -9.02
C ALA A 199 5.12 28.50 -7.98
N GLN A 200 6.28 29.09 -8.22
CA GLN A 200 6.87 30.12 -7.36
C GLN A 200 6.05 31.39 -7.35
N GLN A 201 5.68 31.92 -8.51
CA GLN A 201 4.85 33.12 -8.65
C GLN A 201 3.46 32.92 -8.04
N ARG A 202 2.79 31.81 -8.35
CA ARG A 202 1.45 31.51 -7.84
C ARG A 202 1.41 31.15 -6.36
N GLY A 203 2.54 30.64 -5.83
CA GLY A 203 2.72 30.38 -4.41
C GLY A 203 2.84 31.64 -3.54
N GLN A 204 3.11 32.81 -4.13
CA GLN A 204 3.13 34.11 -3.44
C GLN A 204 1.72 34.69 -3.23
N ARG A 205 0.72 34.21 -3.96
CA ARG A 205 -0.67 34.67 -3.81
C ARG A 205 -1.26 34.23 -2.48
N THR A 206 -2.15 35.04 -1.98
CA THR A 206 -2.88 34.72 -0.73
C THR A 206 -3.72 33.43 -0.90
N ARG A 207 -3.73 32.62 0.12
CA ARG A 207 -4.55 31.40 0.13
C ARG A 207 -6.03 31.72 -0.07
N GLY A 208 -6.65 31.09 -1.07
CA GLY A 208 -8.03 31.33 -1.47
C GLY A 208 -8.19 32.32 -2.63
N GLU A 209 -7.15 33.03 -2.99
CA GLU A 209 -7.11 33.85 -4.19
C GLU A 209 -7.16 32.98 -5.44
N LYS A 210 -7.87 33.44 -6.49
CA LYS A 210 -8.00 32.72 -7.75
C LYS A 210 -6.61 32.47 -8.37
N GLY A 211 -6.33 31.23 -8.70
CA GLY A 211 -5.05 30.82 -9.28
C GLY A 211 -3.90 30.74 -8.30
N ALA A 212 -4.13 30.82 -6.97
CA ALA A 212 -3.11 30.52 -5.97
C ALA A 212 -2.79 29.04 -5.93
N CYS A 213 -1.51 28.69 -5.71
CA CYS A 213 -1.07 27.34 -5.47
C CYS A 213 -0.34 27.22 -4.12
N ALA A 214 -0.01 25.97 -3.72
CA ALA A 214 0.73 25.76 -2.48
C ALA A 214 2.18 26.29 -2.60
N PRO A 215 2.62 27.22 -1.72
CA PRO A 215 3.91 27.90 -1.83
C PRO A 215 5.14 26.99 -1.84
N TYR A 216 5.01 25.77 -1.29
CA TYR A 216 6.11 24.81 -1.20
C TYR A 216 6.35 24.01 -2.49
N LEU A 217 5.47 24.10 -3.50
CA LEU A 217 5.52 23.17 -4.65
C LEU A 217 6.80 23.32 -5.48
N TRP A 218 7.25 24.54 -5.76
CA TRP A 218 8.50 24.74 -6.48
C TRP A 218 9.73 24.21 -5.73
N MET A 219 9.77 24.37 -4.39
CA MET A 219 10.83 23.82 -3.55
C MET A 219 10.82 22.29 -3.61
N VAL A 220 9.64 21.68 -3.53
CA VAL A 220 9.48 20.22 -3.67
C VAL A 220 9.93 19.75 -5.05
N MET A 221 9.64 20.50 -6.12
CA MET A 221 10.10 20.19 -7.48
C MET A 221 11.62 20.19 -7.56
N GLU A 222 12.26 21.25 -7.06
CA GLU A 222 13.70 21.38 -7.05
C GLU A 222 14.39 20.25 -6.26
N LEU A 223 13.93 19.99 -5.05
CA LEU A 223 14.47 18.93 -4.21
C LEU A 223 14.24 17.53 -4.81
N ALA A 224 13.06 17.28 -5.42
CA ALA A 224 12.76 16.01 -6.07
C ALA A 224 13.68 15.74 -7.28
N TYR A 225 13.95 16.78 -8.09
CA TYR A 225 14.81 16.70 -9.25
C TYR A 225 16.28 16.58 -8.85
N ILE A 226 16.78 17.53 -8.06
CA ILE A 226 18.19 17.64 -7.72
C ILE A 226 18.68 16.46 -6.87
N CYS A 227 17.92 16.14 -5.81
CA CYS A 227 18.27 15.05 -4.92
C CYS A 227 17.76 13.68 -5.39
N ARG A 228 17.08 13.62 -6.54
CA ARG A 228 16.50 12.38 -7.12
C ARG A 228 15.61 11.66 -6.12
N LEU A 229 14.74 12.42 -5.44
CA LEU A 229 13.87 11.94 -4.39
C LEU A 229 12.45 11.73 -4.89
N ARG A 230 11.76 10.75 -4.29
CA ARG A 230 10.30 10.64 -4.44
C ARG A 230 9.61 11.73 -3.63
N GLY A 231 8.43 12.17 -4.02
CA GLY A 231 7.70 13.20 -3.29
C GLY A 231 7.55 12.90 -1.79
N ILE A 232 7.36 11.63 -1.41
CA ILE A 232 7.30 11.24 0.01
C ILE A 232 8.68 11.39 0.70
N GLU A 233 9.78 11.18 -0.01
CA GLU A 233 11.13 11.33 0.51
C GLU A 233 11.46 12.83 0.71
N VAL A 234 11.00 13.70 -0.19
CA VAL A 234 11.16 15.16 -0.06
C VAL A 234 10.45 15.70 1.18
N ILE A 235 9.18 15.35 1.39
CA ILE A 235 8.41 15.90 2.53
C ILE A 235 8.79 15.30 3.89
N THR A 236 9.64 14.28 3.91
CA THR A 236 10.21 13.72 5.14
C THR A 236 11.66 14.16 5.39
N LEU A 237 12.21 15.07 4.57
CA LEU A 237 13.46 15.76 4.89
C LEU A 237 13.28 16.67 6.11
N SER A 238 14.29 16.75 6.94
CA SER A 238 14.36 17.58 8.14
C SER A 238 15.70 18.32 8.23
N ASP A 239 15.89 19.15 9.23
CA ASP A 239 17.17 19.81 9.47
C ASP A 239 18.32 18.82 9.69
N ALA A 240 18.04 17.63 10.21
CA ALA A 240 19.02 16.56 10.37
C ALA A 240 19.61 16.06 9.04
N ASN A 241 18.94 16.33 7.91
CA ASN A 241 19.42 15.98 6.58
C ASN A 241 20.42 17.01 6.02
N SER A 242 20.56 18.17 6.63
CA SER A 242 21.55 19.20 6.25
C SER A 242 22.90 18.87 6.88
N THR A 243 23.92 18.68 6.05
CA THR A 243 25.31 18.45 6.47
C THR A 243 26.22 19.51 5.88
N ALA A 244 27.45 19.64 6.38
CA ALA A 244 28.43 20.54 5.79
C ALA A 244 28.73 20.25 4.31
N ALA A 245 28.67 18.98 3.90
CA ALA A 245 28.97 18.54 2.54
C ALA A 245 27.77 18.67 1.59
N GLY A 246 26.52 18.64 2.09
CA GLY A 246 25.33 18.60 1.26
C GLY A 246 24.12 18.07 1.99
N VAL A 247 23.11 17.68 1.21
CA VAL A 247 21.87 17.09 1.72
C VAL A 247 22.03 15.56 1.79
N MET A 248 21.99 15.00 3.01
CA MET A 248 21.87 13.58 3.25
C MET A 248 20.46 13.12 2.90
N THR A 249 20.33 12.20 1.97
CA THR A 249 19.00 11.70 1.56
C THR A 249 18.40 10.75 2.61
N ASN A 250 17.09 10.61 2.62
CA ASN A 250 16.32 9.69 3.48
C ASN A 250 15.47 8.75 2.62
N ARG A 251 16.11 7.95 1.82
CA ARG A 251 15.46 7.12 0.81
C ARG A 251 14.64 5.98 1.44
N ARG A 252 13.59 5.60 0.77
CA ARG A 252 12.68 4.53 1.21
C ARG A 252 12.81 3.28 0.31
N LYS A 253 12.08 2.22 0.68
CA LYS A 253 11.99 0.95 -0.07
C LYS A 253 13.34 0.25 -0.26
N GLY A 254 14.21 0.31 0.74
CA GLY A 254 15.50 -0.35 0.70
C GLY A 254 16.52 0.29 -0.25
N SER A 255 16.27 1.51 -0.77
CA SER A 255 17.27 2.28 -1.48
C SER A 255 18.36 2.75 -0.52
N ARG A 256 19.60 2.98 -1.03
CA ARG A 256 20.71 3.51 -0.24
C ARG A 256 20.62 5.01 -0.15
N ASP A 257 20.94 5.57 1.00
CA ASP A 257 21.12 7.01 1.16
C ASP A 257 22.47 7.45 0.59
N ASN A 258 22.52 8.71 0.19
CA ASN A 258 23.73 9.38 -0.29
C ASN A 258 23.69 10.85 0.10
N VAL A 259 24.81 11.56 -0.06
CA VAL A 259 24.91 12.99 0.15
C VAL A 259 24.93 13.69 -1.21
N VAL A 260 23.96 14.56 -1.45
CA VAL A 260 23.93 15.43 -2.62
C VAL A 260 24.64 16.73 -2.25
N ARG A 261 25.79 16.98 -2.87
CA ARG A 261 26.63 18.15 -2.57
C ARG A 261 25.88 19.46 -2.75
N TRP A 262 26.20 20.44 -1.87
CA TRP A 262 25.66 21.79 -2.00
C TRP A 262 26.14 22.44 -3.31
N TYR A 263 25.22 23.11 -3.97
CA TYR A 263 25.44 24.05 -5.04
C TYR A 263 24.32 25.10 -5.05
N PRO A 264 24.48 26.28 -5.73
CA PRO A 264 23.59 27.42 -5.54
C PRO A 264 22.07 27.09 -5.62
N ARG A 265 21.67 26.37 -6.65
CA ARG A 265 20.23 26.03 -6.87
C ARG A 265 19.64 25.15 -5.75
N LEU A 266 20.41 24.17 -5.24
CA LEU A 266 20.00 23.35 -4.11
C LEU A 266 19.91 24.16 -2.82
N ALA A 267 20.91 25.00 -2.57
CA ALA A 267 20.96 25.88 -1.40
C ALA A 267 19.77 26.86 -1.41
N THR A 268 19.45 27.48 -2.55
CA THR A 268 18.28 28.37 -2.70
C THR A 268 16.97 27.65 -2.32
N ALA A 269 16.74 26.44 -2.86
CA ALA A 269 15.52 25.69 -2.56
C ALA A 269 15.43 25.27 -1.07
N TRP A 270 16.56 24.90 -0.48
CA TRP A 270 16.65 24.52 0.93
C TRP A 270 16.39 25.73 1.85
N THR A 271 17.08 26.85 1.60
CA THR A 271 16.93 28.09 2.37
C THR A 271 15.50 28.62 2.30
N ALA A 272 14.91 28.70 1.12
CA ALA A 272 13.53 29.13 0.95
C ALA A 272 12.54 28.23 1.73
N ALA A 273 12.78 26.92 1.79
CA ALA A 273 11.95 25.99 2.56
C ALA A 273 12.08 26.23 4.07
N THR A 274 13.31 26.45 4.56
CA THR A 274 13.55 26.74 5.98
C THR A 274 13.00 28.08 6.41
N GLU A 275 13.15 29.13 5.60
CA GLU A 275 12.58 30.46 5.84
C GLU A 275 11.05 30.42 5.86
N ARG A 276 10.45 29.75 4.86
CA ARG A 276 8.99 29.57 4.84
C ARG A 276 8.50 28.88 6.12
N ARG A 277 9.16 27.81 6.54
CA ARG A 277 8.83 27.08 7.77
C ARG A 277 8.94 27.99 8.99
N ALA A 278 10.05 28.71 9.13
CA ALA A 278 10.27 29.63 10.22
C ALA A 278 9.19 30.72 10.29
N GLY A 279 8.83 31.31 9.15
CA GLY A 279 7.74 32.29 9.05
C GLY A 279 6.41 31.73 9.50
N ILE A 280 6.05 30.52 9.10
CA ILE A 280 4.80 29.86 9.52
C ILE A 280 4.81 29.58 11.03
N TRP A 281 5.89 29.02 11.56
CA TRP A 281 6.00 28.74 12.99
C TRP A 281 5.89 30.00 13.84
N LYS A 282 6.57 31.08 13.43
CA LYS A 282 6.46 32.39 14.07
C LYS A 282 5.01 32.91 14.04
N ALA A 283 4.37 32.90 12.88
CA ALA A 283 3.00 33.39 12.72
C ALA A 283 1.95 32.56 13.48
N LYS A 284 2.23 31.27 13.75
CA LYS A 284 1.37 30.37 14.50
C LYS A 284 1.75 30.21 15.98
N GLY A 285 2.76 30.92 16.46
CA GLY A 285 3.26 30.78 17.83
C GLY A 285 3.79 29.38 18.15
N ARG A 286 4.26 28.65 17.14
CA ARG A 286 4.78 27.29 17.35
C ARG A 286 6.23 27.34 17.84
N PRO A 287 6.58 26.61 18.91
CA PRO A 287 7.96 26.50 19.34
C PRO A 287 8.79 25.74 18.29
N VAL A 288 10.04 26.15 18.15
CA VAL A 288 11.00 25.41 17.32
C VAL A 288 11.43 24.16 18.08
N PRO A 289 11.21 22.94 17.53
CA PRO A 289 11.65 21.71 18.18
C PRO A 289 13.16 21.74 18.46
N MET A 290 13.60 21.18 19.59
CA MET A 290 15.01 21.15 19.95
C MET A 290 15.81 20.24 19.01
N HIS A 291 15.27 19.08 18.66
CA HIS A 291 15.95 18.08 17.84
C HIS A 291 15.77 18.36 16.34
N PRO A 292 16.87 18.39 15.55
CA PRO A 292 16.84 18.67 14.10
C PRO A 292 15.93 17.71 13.30
N GLU A 293 15.87 16.44 13.68
CA GLU A 293 15.01 15.43 13.07
C GLU A 293 13.51 15.73 13.23
N SER A 294 13.15 16.49 14.26
CA SER A 294 11.77 16.94 14.51
C SER A 294 11.41 18.25 13.82
N ARG A 295 12.32 18.77 12.96
CA ARG A 295 12.13 20.00 12.19
C ARG A 295 11.94 19.66 10.70
N PRO A 296 10.73 19.23 10.25
CA PRO A 296 10.51 18.91 8.85
C PRO A 296 10.81 20.11 7.96
N LEU A 297 11.50 19.88 6.82
CA LEU A 297 11.88 20.94 5.89
C LEU A 297 10.65 21.57 5.24
N ILE A 298 9.70 20.74 4.79
CA ILE A 298 8.46 21.17 4.15
C ILE A 298 7.30 20.97 5.11
N VAL A 299 6.68 22.06 5.54
CA VAL A 299 5.53 22.04 6.46
C VAL A 299 4.23 22.43 5.78
N ALA A 300 3.13 21.94 6.31
CA ALA A 300 1.77 22.35 5.95
C ALA A 300 1.48 23.80 6.40
N ALA A 301 0.32 24.33 6.03
CA ALA A 301 -0.07 25.72 6.34
C ALA A 301 -0.26 25.97 7.85
N ASP A 302 -0.53 24.91 8.62
CA ASP A 302 -0.62 24.96 10.07
C ASP A 302 0.74 24.81 10.79
N GLY A 303 1.81 24.62 10.02
CA GLY A 303 3.17 24.40 10.53
C GLY A 303 3.47 22.96 10.96
N GLY A 304 2.53 22.02 10.79
CA GLY A 304 2.73 20.60 11.02
C GLY A 304 3.35 19.89 9.81
N GLU A 305 3.54 18.57 9.95
CA GLU A 305 4.05 17.72 8.87
C GLU A 305 3.13 17.73 7.65
N LEU A 306 3.70 17.85 6.47
CA LEU A 306 2.94 17.78 5.22
C LEU A 306 2.62 16.32 4.90
N ARG A 307 1.33 15.98 4.78
CA ARG A 307 0.89 14.64 4.38
C ARG A 307 1.10 14.41 2.88
N LYS A 308 1.48 13.19 2.51
CA LYS A 308 1.67 12.81 1.10
C LYS A 308 0.42 13.04 0.24
N SER A 309 -0.77 12.76 0.79
CA SER A 309 -2.04 13.01 0.09
C SER A 309 -2.27 14.50 -0.19
N SER A 310 -1.88 15.37 0.75
CA SER A 310 -1.96 16.83 0.57
C SER A 310 -1.00 17.31 -0.51
N LEU A 311 0.22 16.77 -0.54
CA LEU A 311 1.18 17.05 -1.62
C LEU A 311 0.62 16.61 -2.98
N ASP A 312 0.07 15.39 -3.07
CA ASP A 312 -0.47 14.87 -4.32
C ASP A 312 -1.64 15.72 -4.82
N THR A 313 -2.53 16.12 -3.93
CA THR A 313 -3.66 16.99 -4.27
C THR A 313 -3.17 18.37 -4.74
N ALA A 314 -2.20 18.96 -4.04
CA ALA A 314 -1.62 20.25 -4.41
C ALA A 314 -0.92 20.17 -5.78
N TRP A 315 -0.19 19.09 -6.04
CA TRP A 315 0.45 18.82 -7.33
C TRP A 315 -0.57 18.76 -8.47
N GLN A 316 -1.65 17.96 -8.30
CA GLN A 316 -2.67 17.83 -9.35
C GLN A 316 -3.37 19.18 -9.64
N ARG A 317 -3.60 19.99 -8.61
CA ARG A 317 -4.17 21.34 -8.77
C ARG A 317 -3.22 22.26 -9.52
N LEU A 318 -1.90 22.23 -9.22
CA LEU A 318 -0.91 23.02 -9.95
C LEU A 318 -0.86 22.62 -11.43
N ILE A 319 -0.81 21.33 -11.74
CA ILE A 319 -0.78 20.83 -13.12
C ILE A 319 -2.04 21.29 -13.88
N LYS A 320 -3.24 21.13 -13.27
CA LYS A 320 -4.48 21.57 -13.87
C LYS A 320 -4.47 23.09 -14.15
N LEU A 321 -4.06 23.88 -13.18
CA LEU A 321 -3.96 25.33 -13.31
C LEU A 321 -2.96 25.75 -14.41
N ALA A 322 -1.81 25.08 -14.48
CA ALA A 322 -0.78 25.37 -15.48
C ALA A 322 -1.25 25.02 -16.91
N ILE A 323 -2.06 23.99 -17.08
CA ILE A 323 -2.69 23.66 -18.37
C ILE A 323 -3.76 24.69 -18.72
N GLU A 324 -4.64 25.03 -17.79
CA GLU A 324 -5.70 26.04 -17.97
C GLU A 324 -5.15 27.43 -18.36
N GLU A 325 -3.96 27.78 -17.86
CA GLU A 325 -3.30 29.05 -18.17
C GLU A 325 -2.27 28.95 -19.32
N GLY A 326 -2.16 27.79 -19.99
CA GLY A 326 -1.30 27.60 -21.15
C GLY A 326 0.21 27.60 -20.85
N ILE A 327 0.59 27.38 -19.59
CA ILE A 327 2.00 27.25 -19.17
C ILE A 327 2.62 25.95 -19.68
N ILE A 328 1.81 24.87 -19.64
CA ILE A 328 2.13 23.55 -20.21
C ILE A 328 0.92 23.02 -20.95
N THR A 329 1.15 22.12 -21.92
CA THR A 329 0.06 21.42 -22.62
C THR A 329 -0.33 20.13 -21.90
N GLU A 330 -1.43 19.49 -22.29
CA GLU A 330 -1.81 18.17 -21.74
C GLU A 330 -0.79 17.08 -22.10
N GLU A 331 -0.12 17.19 -23.26
CA GLU A 331 0.95 16.29 -23.68
C GLU A 331 2.21 16.46 -22.85
N GLU A 332 2.51 17.70 -22.43
CA GLU A 332 3.64 18.02 -21.55
C GLU A 332 3.38 17.66 -20.08
N ARG A 333 2.15 17.24 -19.75
CA ARG A 333 1.78 16.84 -18.39
C ARG A 333 2.67 15.72 -17.87
N PHE A 334 3.20 15.88 -16.66
CA PHE A 334 4.04 14.88 -15.99
C PHE A 334 3.67 14.75 -14.50
N GLY A 335 4.14 13.67 -13.87
CA GLY A 335 3.95 13.42 -12.45
C GLY A 335 5.14 13.89 -11.62
N LEU A 336 4.91 14.20 -10.35
CA LEU A 336 6.00 14.57 -9.42
C LEU A 336 7.12 13.50 -9.37
N HIS A 337 6.76 12.22 -9.59
CA HIS A 337 7.74 11.13 -9.64
C HIS A 337 8.66 11.17 -10.87
N ASP A 338 8.22 11.81 -11.95
CA ASP A 338 9.00 11.93 -13.18
C ASP A 338 10.18 12.89 -13.01
N LEU A 339 10.11 13.81 -12.03
CA LEU A 339 11.26 14.67 -11.65
C LEU A 339 12.42 13.82 -11.11
N LYS A 340 12.15 12.79 -10.30
CA LYS A 340 13.18 11.82 -9.88
C LYS A 340 13.81 11.14 -11.09
N ARG A 341 12.99 10.69 -12.04
CA ARG A 341 13.46 10.04 -13.26
C ARG A 341 14.33 10.99 -14.09
N ARG A 342 13.86 12.23 -14.30
CA ARG A 342 14.62 13.25 -15.02
C ARG A 342 15.97 13.53 -14.33
N GLY A 343 15.99 13.73 -13.02
CA GLY A 343 17.22 13.95 -12.27
C GLY A 343 18.21 12.78 -12.36
N ILE A 344 17.73 11.54 -12.46
CA ILE A 344 18.59 10.36 -12.68
C ILE A 344 19.15 10.36 -14.10
N THR A 345 18.29 10.58 -15.10
CA THR A 345 18.67 10.64 -16.52
C THR A 345 19.73 11.72 -16.77
N ASP A 346 19.58 12.90 -16.15
CA ASP A 346 20.49 14.03 -16.31
C ASP A 346 21.79 13.91 -15.49
N THR A 347 21.86 12.94 -14.58
CA THR A 347 23.10 12.69 -13.84
C THR A 347 24.21 12.30 -14.81
N LYS A 348 25.31 13.05 -14.81
CA LYS A 348 26.49 12.74 -15.61
C LYS A 348 27.19 11.50 -15.08
N GLY A 349 27.91 10.80 -15.96
CA GLY A 349 28.69 9.63 -15.61
C GLY A 349 28.12 8.32 -16.12
N THR A 350 28.74 7.23 -15.71
CA THR A 350 28.39 5.86 -16.07
C THR A 350 27.04 5.44 -15.47
N ARG A 351 26.47 4.36 -16.01
CA ARG A 351 25.26 3.76 -15.47
C ARG A 351 25.38 3.40 -13.96
N HIS A 352 26.56 2.99 -13.51
CA HIS A 352 26.83 2.70 -12.11
C HIS A 352 26.78 3.97 -11.25
N GLU A 353 27.43 5.05 -11.67
CA GLU A 353 27.39 6.35 -10.97
C GLU A 353 25.95 6.90 -10.90
N LYS A 354 25.16 6.77 -11.97
CA LYS A 354 23.74 7.13 -11.95
C LYS A 354 22.96 6.25 -10.98
N GLN A 355 23.27 4.95 -10.89
CA GLN A 355 22.66 4.03 -9.93
C GLN A 355 22.97 4.47 -8.49
N GLU A 356 24.19 4.78 -8.17
CA GLU A 356 24.58 5.28 -6.84
C GLU A 356 23.91 6.62 -6.53
N ALA A 357 23.90 7.55 -7.47
CA ALA A 357 23.23 8.84 -7.33
C ALA A 357 21.71 8.68 -7.10
N SER A 358 21.09 7.67 -7.66
CA SER A 358 19.68 7.34 -7.48
C SER A 358 19.37 6.58 -6.20
N GLY A 359 20.40 5.94 -5.60
CA GLY A 359 20.31 5.07 -4.45
C GLY A 359 19.68 3.69 -4.72
N HIS A 360 19.48 3.29 -5.97
CA HIS A 360 18.90 1.98 -6.29
C HIS A 360 19.93 0.86 -6.05
N ARG A 361 19.52 -0.19 -5.32
CA ARG A 361 20.38 -1.37 -5.07
C ARG A 361 20.51 -2.29 -6.27
N SER A 362 19.47 -2.40 -7.09
CA SER A 362 19.47 -3.25 -8.29
C SER A 362 19.77 -2.43 -9.54
N ALA A 363 20.71 -2.89 -10.35
CA ALA A 363 21.03 -2.30 -11.64
C ALA A 363 19.86 -2.34 -12.61
N SER A 364 18.98 -3.35 -12.52
CA SER A 364 17.79 -3.48 -13.37
C SER A 364 16.79 -2.34 -13.17
N MET A 365 16.82 -1.65 -12.01
CA MET A 365 15.99 -0.47 -11.78
C MET A 365 16.40 0.69 -12.69
N MET A 366 17.65 0.73 -13.16
CA MET A 366 18.11 1.78 -14.08
C MET A 366 17.38 1.73 -15.43
N ASP A 367 16.92 0.56 -15.89
CA ASP A 367 16.10 0.43 -17.12
C ASP A 367 14.75 1.17 -16.99
N THR A 368 14.34 1.44 -15.77
CA THR A 368 13.10 2.15 -15.49
C THR A 368 13.32 3.65 -15.28
N TYR A 369 14.48 4.03 -14.74
CA TYR A 369 14.73 5.40 -14.28
C TYR A 369 15.70 6.19 -15.15
N ASP A 370 16.70 5.56 -15.76
CA ASP A 370 17.61 6.20 -16.69
C ASP A 370 17.07 6.03 -18.12
N LEU A 371 16.60 7.12 -18.70
CA LEU A 371 16.08 7.17 -20.06
C LEU A 371 17.05 7.89 -21.01
N SER A 372 18.34 8.03 -20.64
CA SER A 372 19.35 8.58 -21.52
C SER A 372 19.58 7.64 -22.70
N VAL A 373 19.74 8.24 -23.89
CA VAL A 373 20.17 7.53 -25.09
C VAL A 373 21.70 7.47 -25.07
N PRO A 374 22.31 6.27 -25.10
CA PRO A 374 23.75 6.17 -25.12
C PRO A 374 24.31 6.69 -26.46
N LEU A 375 25.36 7.49 -26.38
CA LEU A 375 26.17 7.80 -27.55
C LEU A 375 27.16 6.67 -27.74
N VAL A 376 27.14 6.07 -28.91
CA VAL A 376 28.07 4.99 -29.29
C VAL A 376 28.86 5.42 -30.52
N ASN A 377 30.14 5.10 -30.56
CA ASN A 377 30.96 5.33 -31.74
C ASN A 377 30.59 4.33 -32.82
N HIS A 378 30.70 4.72 -34.07
CA HIS A 378 30.53 3.78 -35.17
C HIS A 378 31.72 2.80 -35.25
N PRO A 379 31.53 1.59 -35.78
CA PRO A 379 32.63 0.65 -35.94
C PRO A 379 33.62 1.20 -36.98
N GLY A 380 34.88 1.41 -36.57
CA GLY A 380 35.96 1.88 -37.45
C GLY A 380 36.54 3.25 -37.15
N GLU A 381 36.09 3.94 -36.11
CA GLU A 381 36.84 5.07 -35.51
C GLU A 381 37.80 4.52 -34.45
N GLU A 382 39.11 4.50 -34.76
CA GLU A 382 40.19 4.35 -33.80
C GLU A 382 40.58 5.71 -33.16
#